data_7f36fec00ffbaa5680f854653c6db295
#
_entry.id   7f36fec00ffbaa5680f854653c6db295
#
_cell.length_a   1.000
_cell.length_b   1.000
_cell.length_c   1.000
_cell.angle_alpha   90.00
_cell.angle_beta   90.00
_cell.angle_gamma   90.00
#
_symmetry.space_group_name_H-M   'P 1'
#
loop_
_entity.id
_entity.type
_entity.pdbx_description
1 polymer ?
#
loop_
_entity_poly.entity_id
_entity_poly.type
_entity_poly.pdbx_seq_one_letter_code
_entity_poly.pdbx_strand_id
1 'polypeptide(L)'
;MSTYTRRHALAALAGAALARSRAWAADDPWVTVYPGILQRIQPPKFPNRDFDVTRYGAKPDGKTDCTAAFRQAIEEANRAGGGRVVVAEGVCLTGAIHLKSNVNLVVRKGATIRFDTDPKLYPIVLTRFEGLECMNYSPFIYALDQENIAVTGGGTLDGQANAEHWWPWARKRGPDGENQRKARAALGEMAEKGVPVAERKFGDGGYLRPMFVQPYRCTNVQIEDLTIVNSPMYEMHPVLCKNVTVRNVAVSSHGPNNDGCDPESSVDVLIDGCTFDTGDDCIAIKSGRNADGRRLHAPSENLIVQNCTMKDGHGGVTMGSECSGDIRNVFAQDCRMDSPHLERVLRFKNNAMRGGVIEHVYVRNVKCGQVTTAAIEVDFAYEEGAQGPFTPVVRDVEVLNLEVGKCASAWSIRGYKNAPISNIRLKNCTFENAAKPAVAENVQGLTLENVTVNGQKVSA
;
A
#
# COMPACT_ATOMS: atom_id res chain seq x y z
N MET A 1 -36.23 35.63 -34.29
CA MET A 1 -36.18 34.27 -33.72
C MET A 1 -35.26 33.43 -34.58
N SER A 2 -34.03 33.21 -34.13
CA SER A 2 -33.01 32.48 -34.92
C SER A 2 -33.15 30.97 -34.65
N THR A 3 -33.39 30.22 -35.70
CA THR A 3 -33.50 28.77 -35.69
C THR A 3 -32.10 28.14 -35.53
N TYR A 4 -31.71 27.81 -34.30
CA TYR A 4 -30.57 26.92 -34.08
C TYR A 4 -30.92 25.52 -34.54
N THR A 5 -30.34 25.10 -35.68
CA THR A 5 -30.61 23.79 -36.29
C THR A 5 -29.84 22.68 -35.56
N ARG A 6 -30.43 21.46 -35.49
CA ARG A 6 -29.81 20.22 -34.93
C ARG A 6 -28.38 19.95 -35.43
N ARG A 7 -28.03 20.46 -36.63
CA ARG A 7 -26.66 20.37 -37.20
C ARG A 7 -25.61 21.13 -36.40
N HIS A 8 -25.95 22.27 -35.77
CA HIS A 8 -25.00 23.04 -34.98
C HIS A 8 -24.77 22.41 -33.59
N ALA A 9 -25.77 21.74 -33.01
CA ALA A 9 -25.59 20.98 -31.78
C ALA A 9 -24.73 19.72 -31.94
N LEU A 10 -24.87 19.00 -33.08
CA LEU A 10 -24.04 17.85 -33.42
C LEU A 10 -22.59 18.24 -33.72
N ALA A 11 -22.36 19.39 -34.38
CA ALA A 11 -21.01 19.91 -34.61
C ALA A 11 -20.32 20.37 -33.34
N ALA A 12 -21.05 20.95 -32.39
CA ALA A 12 -20.52 21.36 -31.06
C ALA A 12 -20.17 20.14 -30.19
N LEU A 13 -20.98 19.08 -30.22
CA LEU A 13 -20.71 17.82 -29.51
C LEU A 13 -19.53 17.05 -30.12
N ALA A 14 -19.42 17.01 -31.44
CA ALA A 14 -18.28 16.40 -32.13
C ALA A 14 -16.98 17.21 -31.92
N GLY A 15 -17.06 18.54 -31.89
CA GLY A 15 -15.93 19.42 -31.59
C GLY A 15 -15.45 19.28 -30.13
N ALA A 16 -16.34 19.12 -29.17
CA ALA A 16 -16.01 18.88 -27.77
C ALA A 16 -15.40 17.49 -27.53
N ALA A 17 -15.88 16.46 -28.25
CA ALA A 17 -15.29 15.12 -28.21
C ALA A 17 -13.90 15.07 -28.84
N LEU A 18 -13.69 15.76 -29.97
CA LEU A 18 -12.39 15.89 -30.65
C LEU A 18 -11.39 16.77 -29.86
N ALA A 19 -11.86 17.80 -29.16
CA ALA A 19 -10.99 18.61 -28.29
C ALA A 19 -10.57 17.84 -27.03
N ARG A 20 -11.45 17.00 -26.47
CA ARG A 20 -11.13 16.11 -25.34
C ARG A 20 -10.16 14.99 -25.75
N SER A 21 -10.35 14.37 -26.93
CA SER A 21 -9.40 13.37 -27.43
C SER A 21 -8.02 13.94 -27.75
N ARG A 22 -7.94 15.23 -28.15
CA ARG A 22 -6.66 15.93 -28.33
C ARG A 22 -5.96 16.27 -27.02
N ALA A 23 -6.68 16.52 -25.92
CA ALA A 23 -6.08 16.79 -24.62
C ALA A 23 -5.35 15.55 -24.05
N TRP A 24 -5.88 14.35 -24.26
CA TRP A 24 -5.20 13.10 -23.89
C TRP A 24 -4.03 12.72 -24.82
N ALA A 25 -3.99 13.23 -26.05
CA ALA A 25 -2.92 12.94 -27.02
C ALA A 25 -1.76 13.94 -26.95
N ALA A 26 -1.93 15.10 -26.33
CA ALA A 26 -0.91 16.15 -26.29
C ALA A 26 0.14 15.94 -25.19
N ASP A 27 -0.23 15.27 -24.08
CA ASP A 27 0.67 15.05 -22.92
C ASP A 27 0.44 13.64 -22.36
N ASP A 28 1.00 12.60 -22.99
CA ASP A 28 0.98 11.24 -22.45
C ASP A 28 1.77 11.18 -21.13
N PRO A 29 1.12 10.93 -19.97
CA PRO A 29 1.79 10.91 -18.66
C PRO A 29 2.90 9.86 -18.56
N TRP A 30 2.83 8.79 -19.34
CA TRP A 30 3.87 7.79 -19.43
C TRP A 30 5.16 8.31 -20.09
N VAL A 31 5.06 9.38 -20.87
CA VAL A 31 6.19 10.04 -21.54
C VAL A 31 6.62 11.29 -20.77
N THR A 32 5.66 12.04 -20.22
CA THR A 32 5.92 13.36 -19.65
C THR A 32 6.14 13.36 -18.14
N VAL A 33 5.48 12.45 -17.39
CA VAL A 33 5.50 12.43 -15.90
C VAL A 33 6.29 11.23 -15.36
N TYR A 34 5.96 10.02 -15.82
CA TYR A 34 6.55 8.77 -15.32
C TYR A 34 8.10 8.76 -15.34
N PRO A 35 8.81 9.15 -16.42
CA PRO A 35 10.27 9.09 -16.45
C PRO A 35 10.92 10.02 -15.42
N GLY A 36 10.31 11.19 -15.18
CA GLY A 36 10.78 12.15 -14.20
C GLY A 36 10.65 11.63 -12.75
N ILE A 37 9.57 10.89 -12.46
CA ILE A 37 9.39 10.22 -11.17
C ILE A 37 10.46 9.14 -10.99
N LEU A 38 10.59 8.24 -11.95
CA LEU A 38 11.55 7.13 -11.89
C LEU A 38 13.00 7.63 -11.73
N GLN A 39 13.37 8.71 -12.40
CA GLN A 39 14.71 9.30 -12.30
C GLN A 39 15.02 9.85 -10.91
N ARG A 40 14.03 10.38 -10.20
CA ARG A 40 14.21 10.94 -8.85
C ARG A 40 14.37 9.85 -7.79
N ILE A 41 13.81 8.67 -8.01
CA ILE A 41 13.87 7.55 -7.05
C ILE A 41 15.22 6.87 -7.18
N GLN A 42 16.08 7.10 -6.19
CA GLN A 42 17.44 6.54 -6.16
C GLN A 42 17.68 5.83 -4.82
N PRO A 43 18.07 4.55 -4.81
CA PRO A 43 18.36 3.84 -3.57
C PRO A 43 19.56 4.46 -2.85
N PRO A 44 19.58 4.43 -1.51
CA PRO A 44 20.70 4.93 -0.72
C PRO A 44 21.97 4.10 -0.96
N LYS A 45 23.13 4.73 -0.72
CA LYS A 45 24.45 4.08 -0.77
C LYS A 45 25.04 4.03 0.62
N PHE A 46 25.69 2.93 0.94
CA PHE A 46 26.26 2.70 2.26
C PHE A 46 27.79 2.50 2.18
N PRO A 47 28.53 2.92 3.21
CA PRO A 47 29.94 2.61 3.32
C PRO A 47 30.18 1.08 3.29
N ASN A 48 31.23 0.64 2.62
CA ASN A 48 31.61 -0.79 2.56
C ASN A 48 32.28 -1.24 3.88
N ARG A 49 31.47 -1.31 4.94
CA ARG A 49 31.89 -1.63 6.30
C ARG A 49 30.85 -2.53 6.94
N ASP A 50 31.24 -3.72 7.37
CA ASP A 50 30.36 -4.73 7.94
C ASP A 50 30.45 -4.76 9.47
N PHE A 51 29.29 -4.80 10.10
CA PHE A 51 29.07 -4.98 11.53
C PHE A 51 28.28 -6.29 11.70
N ASP A 52 29.00 -7.39 11.85
CA ASP A 52 28.40 -8.71 12.03
C ASP A 52 27.77 -8.79 13.42
N VAL A 53 26.47 -9.10 13.50
CA VAL A 53 25.71 -9.14 14.76
C VAL A 53 26.28 -10.15 15.77
N THR A 54 26.98 -11.20 15.31
CA THR A 54 27.61 -12.20 16.18
C THR A 54 28.75 -11.60 17.02
N ARG A 55 29.43 -10.58 16.51
CA ARG A 55 30.48 -9.85 17.24
C ARG A 55 29.92 -9.02 18.40
N TYR A 56 28.61 -8.79 18.41
CA TYR A 56 27.88 -8.07 19.45
C TYR A 56 27.09 -9.03 20.37
N GLY A 57 27.33 -10.35 20.23
CA GLY A 57 26.76 -11.37 21.10
C GLY A 57 25.51 -12.07 20.55
N ALA A 58 25.10 -11.79 19.30
CA ALA A 58 24.02 -12.54 18.68
C ALA A 58 24.40 -14.02 18.50
N LYS A 59 23.46 -14.91 18.83
CA LYS A 59 23.59 -16.35 18.60
C LYS A 59 22.50 -16.77 17.61
N PRO A 60 22.87 -17.16 16.38
CA PRO A 60 21.88 -17.51 15.35
C PRO A 60 21.37 -18.95 15.53
N ASP A 61 20.94 -19.31 16.75
CA ASP A 61 20.47 -20.63 17.18
C ASP A 61 18.93 -20.74 17.19
N GLY A 62 18.22 -19.67 16.87
CA GLY A 62 16.76 -19.58 16.86
C GLY A 62 16.10 -19.56 18.23
N LYS A 63 16.86 -19.40 19.31
CA LYS A 63 16.39 -19.46 20.71
C LYS A 63 16.89 -18.31 21.56
N THR A 64 18.16 -17.94 21.42
CA THR A 64 18.77 -16.86 22.20
C THR A 64 18.25 -15.51 21.71
N ASP A 65 17.78 -14.67 22.63
CA ASP A 65 17.37 -13.29 22.29
C ASP A 65 18.59 -12.47 21.85
N CYS A 66 18.55 -11.98 20.62
CA CYS A 66 19.57 -11.17 19.97
C CYS A 66 19.26 -9.66 19.97
N THR A 67 18.17 -9.21 20.61
CA THR A 67 17.70 -7.80 20.58
C THR A 67 18.81 -6.82 20.96
N ALA A 68 19.55 -7.10 22.02
CA ALA A 68 20.65 -6.24 22.48
C ALA A 68 21.81 -6.21 21.47
N ALA A 69 22.12 -7.34 20.81
CA ALA A 69 23.17 -7.43 19.83
C ALA A 69 22.84 -6.62 18.56
N PHE A 70 21.59 -6.70 18.05
CA PHE A 70 21.13 -5.86 16.95
C PHE A 70 21.24 -4.37 17.28
N ARG A 71 20.77 -3.98 18.46
CA ARG A 71 20.86 -2.59 18.90
C ARG A 71 22.29 -2.08 18.92
N GLN A 72 23.21 -2.84 19.52
CA GLN A 72 24.63 -2.45 19.62
C GLN A 72 25.29 -2.37 18.24
N ALA A 73 25.05 -3.32 17.37
CA ALA A 73 25.59 -3.31 16.01
C ALA A 73 25.10 -2.11 15.19
N ILE A 74 23.81 -1.78 15.28
CA ILE A 74 23.20 -0.61 14.61
C ILE A 74 23.76 0.70 15.17
N GLU A 75 23.88 0.82 16.50
CA GLU A 75 24.45 2.01 17.15
C GLU A 75 25.92 2.21 16.75
N GLU A 76 26.70 1.14 16.70
CA GLU A 76 28.09 1.21 16.28
C GLU A 76 28.24 1.58 14.80
N ALA A 77 27.44 0.96 13.91
CA ALA A 77 27.41 1.30 12.49
C ALA A 77 27.05 2.78 12.27
N ASN A 78 26.03 3.28 12.93
CA ASN A 78 25.63 4.68 12.85
C ASN A 78 26.72 5.63 13.38
N ARG A 79 27.31 5.34 14.55
CA ARG A 79 28.41 6.12 15.16
C ARG A 79 29.65 6.16 14.26
N ALA A 80 29.90 5.09 13.50
CA ALA A 80 31.00 5.00 12.54
C ALA A 80 30.71 5.75 11.22
N GLY A 81 29.58 6.48 11.12
CA GLY A 81 29.19 7.21 9.91
C GLY A 81 28.45 6.35 8.88
N GLY A 82 27.99 5.16 9.28
CA GLY A 82 27.21 4.24 8.45
C GLY A 82 27.91 2.94 8.11
N GLY A 83 27.14 2.01 7.55
CA GLY A 83 27.63 0.70 7.14
C GLY A 83 26.52 -0.34 7.06
N ARG A 84 26.93 -1.60 6.99
CA ARG A 84 26.04 -2.76 6.88
C ARG A 84 26.06 -3.55 8.19
N VAL A 85 24.90 -3.67 8.83
CA VAL A 85 24.69 -4.59 9.97
C VAL A 85 24.29 -5.94 9.40
N VAL A 86 25.11 -6.97 9.60
CA VAL A 86 25.04 -8.22 8.84
C VAL A 86 24.57 -9.37 9.72
N VAL A 87 23.52 -10.07 9.26
CA VAL A 87 23.12 -11.41 9.70
C VAL A 87 23.58 -12.40 8.64
N ALA A 88 24.66 -13.12 8.94
CA ALA A 88 25.36 -13.93 7.93
C ALA A 88 24.68 -15.26 7.65
N GLU A 89 24.20 -15.95 8.70
CA GLU A 89 23.58 -17.28 8.61
C GLU A 89 22.73 -17.59 9.85
N GLY A 90 22.00 -18.70 9.81
CA GLY A 90 21.21 -19.23 10.92
C GLY A 90 19.96 -18.41 11.22
N VAL A 91 19.40 -18.58 12.41
CA VAL A 91 18.15 -17.93 12.86
C VAL A 91 18.43 -17.06 14.07
N CYS A 92 18.33 -15.76 13.92
CA CYS A 92 18.40 -14.81 15.03
C CYS A 92 17.01 -14.51 15.56
N LEU A 93 16.69 -14.91 16.79
CA LEU A 93 15.47 -14.53 17.50
C LEU A 93 15.66 -13.12 18.09
N THR A 94 14.68 -12.23 17.93
CA THR A 94 14.80 -10.84 18.40
C THR A 94 13.45 -10.21 18.68
N GLY A 95 13.41 -9.18 19.50
CA GLY A 95 12.32 -8.20 19.57
C GLY A 95 12.47 -7.13 18.50
N ALA A 96 11.96 -5.93 18.78
CA ALA A 96 11.99 -4.82 17.83
C ALA A 96 13.42 -4.40 17.44
N ILE A 97 13.62 -4.14 16.15
CA ILE A 97 14.86 -3.59 15.59
C ILE A 97 14.60 -2.12 15.19
N HIS A 98 15.37 -1.20 15.75
CA HIS A 98 15.30 0.22 15.40
C HIS A 98 16.50 0.62 14.55
N LEU A 99 16.26 0.93 13.28
CA LEU A 99 17.29 1.39 12.36
C LEU A 99 17.69 2.85 12.66
N LYS A 100 18.92 3.17 12.35
CA LYS A 100 19.48 4.52 12.41
C LYS A 100 20.00 4.96 11.04
N SER A 101 20.15 6.26 10.86
CA SER A 101 20.63 6.84 9.61
C SER A 101 21.93 6.23 9.12
N ASN A 102 22.05 6.07 7.81
CA ASN A 102 23.18 5.49 7.10
C ASN A 102 23.46 4.00 7.40
N VAL A 103 22.45 3.27 7.88
CA VAL A 103 22.58 1.83 8.21
C VAL A 103 21.73 0.99 7.26
N ASN A 104 22.36 -0.05 6.70
CA ASN A 104 21.71 -1.12 5.98
C ASN A 104 21.72 -2.39 6.83
N LEU A 105 20.56 -2.90 7.19
CA LEU A 105 20.41 -4.23 7.80
C LEU A 105 20.44 -5.29 6.68
N VAL A 106 21.52 -6.04 6.60
CA VAL A 106 21.73 -7.06 5.57
C VAL A 106 21.46 -8.45 6.14
N VAL A 107 20.36 -9.06 5.70
CA VAL A 107 20.03 -10.46 6.04
C VAL A 107 20.45 -11.33 4.87
N ARG A 108 21.55 -12.04 5.00
CA ARG A 108 22.10 -12.84 3.88
C ARG A 108 21.19 -14.00 3.52
N LYS A 109 21.30 -14.46 2.29
CA LYS A 109 20.58 -15.65 1.81
C LYS A 109 20.85 -16.84 2.73
N GLY A 110 19.80 -17.49 3.21
CA GLY A 110 19.86 -18.58 4.19
C GLY A 110 19.83 -18.14 5.66
N ALA A 111 19.99 -16.85 5.94
CA ALA A 111 19.76 -16.29 7.27
C ALA A 111 18.27 -15.93 7.48
N THR A 112 17.82 -16.03 8.71
CA THR A 112 16.47 -15.63 9.12
C THR A 112 16.54 -14.71 10.34
N ILE A 113 15.87 -13.59 10.30
CA ILE A 113 15.50 -12.83 11.49
C ILE A 113 14.11 -13.28 11.88
N ARG A 114 13.98 -13.85 13.06
CA ARG A 114 12.71 -14.29 13.64
C ARG A 114 12.31 -13.37 14.77
N PHE A 115 11.12 -12.80 14.66
CA PHE A 115 10.62 -11.85 15.65
C PHE A 115 9.87 -12.58 16.76
N ASP A 116 10.23 -12.29 18.01
CA ASP A 116 9.61 -12.91 19.18
C ASP A 116 8.12 -12.52 19.29
N THR A 117 7.32 -13.40 19.85
CA THR A 117 5.89 -13.19 20.02
C THR A 117 5.50 -12.53 21.34
N ASP A 118 6.47 -12.26 22.24
CA ASP A 118 6.23 -11.51 23.48
C ASP A 118 6.12 -10.01 23.21
N PRO A 119 4.93 -9.38 23.40
CA PRO A 119 4.73 -7.96 23.16
C PRO A 119 5.65 -7.04 23.98
N LYS A 120 6.18 -7.51 25.10
CA LYS A 120 7.08 -6.73 25.98
C LYS A 120 8.42 -6.39 25.32
N LEU A 121 8.78 -7.10 24.26
CA LEU A 121 10.00 -6.83 23.48
C LEU A 121 9.80 -5.72 22.43
N TYR A 122 8.61 -5.13 22.36
CA TYR A 122 8.24 -4.06 21.44
C TYR A 122 7.88 -2.79 22.23
N PRO A 123 8.83 -1.86 22.41
CA PRO A 123 8.58 -0.63 23.18
C PRO A 123 7.47 0.21 22.56
N ILE A 124 6.80 1.03 23.37
CA ILE A 124 5.78 1.96 22.88
C ILE A 124 6.48 3.13 22.15
N VAL A 125 6.14 3.31 20.89
CA VAL A 125 6.69 4.36 20.03
C VAL A 125 5.57 5.10 19.31
N LEU A 126 5.91 6.25 18.71
CA LEU A 126 5.04 6.90 17.73
C LEU A 126 4.90 5.99 16.50
N THR A 127 3.68 5.63 16.17
CA THR A 127 3.37 4.81 15.02
C THR A 127 2.00 5.21 14.44
N ARG A 128 1.52 4.46 13.48
CA ARG A 128 0.21 4.68 12.87
C ARG A 128 -0.53 3.34 12.80
N PHE A 129 -1.80 3.36 13.19
CA PHE A 129 -2.68 2.22 13.10
C PHE A 129 -3.90 2.57 12.22
N GLU A 130 -4.06 1.90 11.10
CA GLU A 130 -5.13 2.15 10.13
C GLU A 130 -5.31 3.65 9.80
N GLY A 131 -4.22 4.33 9.46
CA GLY A 131 -4.23 5.75 9.06
C GLY A 131 -4.28 6.77 10.20
N LEU A 132 -4.27 6.34 11.46
CA LEU A 132 -4.36 7.19 12.66
C LEU A 132 -3.06 7.15 13.45
N GLU A 133 -2.48 8.31 13.77
CA GLU A 133 -1.27 8.40 14.59
C GLU A 133 -1.57 8.05 16.06
N CYS A 134 -0.69 7.26 16.68
CA CYS A 134 -0.79 6.86 18.08
C CYS A 134 0.57 6.48 18.67
N MET A 135 0.62 6.33 19.98
CA MET A 135 1.69 5.70 20.72
C MET A 135 1.30 4.24 20.98
N ASN A 136 1.97 3.29 20.31
CA ASN A 136 1.64 1.86 20.37
C ASN A 136 2.91 1.01 20.30
N TYR A 137 2.77 -0.31 20.38
CA TYR A 137 3.87 -1.24 20.18
C TYR A 137 4.68 -0.90 18.93
N SER A 138 6.00 -0.88 19.09
CA SER A 138 6.94 -0.67 17.97
C SER A 138 6.66 -1.68 16.86
N PRO A 139 6.70 -1.25 15.60
CA PRO A 139 6.87 -2.17 14.48
C PRO A 139 8.09 -3.07 14.68
N PHE A 140 8.11 -4.20 14.01
CA PHE A 140 9.19 -5.18 14.15
C PHE A 140 10.52 -4.61 13.67
N ILE A 141 10.53 -3.98 12.50
CA ILE A 141 11.65 -3.15 12.03
C ILE A 141 11.13 -1.72 11.90
N TYR A 142 11.70 -0.82 12.68
CA TYR A 142 11.26 0.55 12.82
C TYR A 142 12.38 1.56 12.56
N ALA A 143 12.03 2.68 11.98
CA ALA A 143 12.90 3.85 11.90
C ALA A 143 12.04 5.11 12.03
N LEU A 144 12.46 6.06 12.85
CA LEU A 144 11.78 7.35 13.02
C LEU A 144 12.74 8.48 12.73
N ASP A 145 12.35 9.38 11.80
CA ASP A 145 13.14 10.56 11.43
C ASP A 145 14.57 10.20 10.99
N GLN A 146 14.74 9.12 10.20
CA GLN A 146 16.04 8.67 9.73
C GLN A 146 16.23 8.91 8.23
N GLU A 147 17.48 8.92 7.78
CA GLU A 147 17.83 9.03 6.37
C GLU A 147 18.83 7.95 5.95
N ASN A 148 18.77 7.55 4.68
CA ASN A 148 19.64 6.53 4.11
C ASN A 148 19.56 5.24 4.94
N ILE A 149 18.42 4.59 4.96
CA ILE A 149 18.21 3.32 5.67
C ILE A 149 17.82 2.22 4.69
N ALA A 150 18.25 1.00 4.98
CA ALA A 150 17.87 -0.14 4.17
C ALA A 150 17.71 -1.42 4.98
N VAL A 151 16.91 -2.35 4.42
CA VAL A 151 16.83 -3.76 4.81
C VAL A 151 16.97 -4.59 3.54
N THR A 152 18.05 -5.37 3.41
CA THR A 152 18.40 -6.06 2.15
C THR A 152 19.02 -7.43 2.38
N GLY A 153 19.30 -8.21 1.32
CA GLY A 153 20.32 -9.27 1.37
C GLY A 153 19.92 -10.71 1.04
N GLY A 154 18.69 -11.00 0.67
CA GLY A 154 18.24 -12.33 0.21
C GLY A 154 17.79 -13.30 1.30
N GLY A 155 17.74 -12.85 2.56
CA GLY A 155 17.29 -13.65 3.70
C GLY A 155 15.79 -13.53 3.99
N THR A 156 15.38 -14.10 5.12
CA THR A 156 13.97 -14.16 5.54
C THR A 156 13.72 -13.32 6.80
N LEU A 157 12.62 -12.60 6.80
CA LEU A 157 12.03 -11.95 7.97
C LEU A 157 10.76 -12.75 8.35
N ASP A 158 10.75 -13.36 9.53
CA ASP A 158 9.64 -14.20 10.03
C ASP A 158 9.00 -13.55 11.26
N GLY A 159 7.77 -13.08 11.10
CA GLY A 159 7.02 -12.40 12.16
C GLY A 159 6.34 -13.33 13.14
N GLN A 160 6.36 -14.64 12.90
CA GLN A 160 5.73 -15.67 13.74
C GLN A 160 4.23 -15.45 14.04
N ALA A 161 3.56 -14.57 13.31
CA ALA A 161 2.13 -14.38 13.48
C ALA A 161 1.34 -15.57 12.94
N ASN A 162 0.34 -16.00 13.68
CA ASN A 162 -0.49 -17.17 13.37
C ASN A 162 -1.80 -17.15 14.18
N ALA A 163 -2.53 -18.27 14.18
CA ALA A 163 -3.79 -18.40 14.91
C ALA A 163 -3.66 -18.31 16.46
N GLU A 164 -2.44 -18.38 17.01
CA GLU A 164 -2.16 -18.29 18.45
C GLU A 164 -1.55 -16.94 18.82
N HIS A 165 -0.76 -16.33 17.91
CA HIS A 165 -0.01 -15.11 18.14
C HIS A 165 -0.42 -14.01 17.17
N TRP A 166 -0.61 -12.81 17.62
CA TRP A 166 -0.92 -11.56 16.93
C TRP A 166 -2.27 -11.56 16.17
N TRP A 167 -2.57 -12.54 15.29
CA TRP A 167 -3.80 -12.55 14.51
C TRP A 167 -5.08 -12.62 15.34
N PRO A 168 -5.14 -13.31 16.50
CA PRO A 168 -6.31 -13.28 17.36
C PRO A 168 -6.69 -11.88 17.86
N TRP A 169 -5.73 -10.96 17.94
CA TRP A 169 -5.98 -9.58 18.37
C TRP A 169 -6.92 -8.82 17.42
N ALA A 170 -6.98 -9.19 16.14
CA ALA A 170 -7.83 -8.54 15.15
C ALA A 170 -9.32 -8.84 15.36
N ARG A 171 -9.69 -10.12 15.58
CA ARG A 171 -11.10 -10.56 15.51
C ARG A 171 -11.61 -11.22 16.78
N LYS A 172 -10.73 -11.76 17.55
CA LYS A 172 -11.02 -12.48 18.74
C LYS A 172 -9.86 -12.62 19.54
N ARG A 173 -9.73 -12.67 20.60
CA ARG A 173 -9.96 -12.98 21.64
C ARG A 173 -9.10 -13.79 22.39
N GLY A 174 -8.51 -13.39 23.32
CA GLY A 174 -8.02 -14.10 24.43
C GLY A 174 -9.16 -14.84 25.16
N PRO A 175 -8.93 -15.54 26.29
CA PRO A 175 -9.96 -16.25 27.05
C PRO A 175 -11.22 -15.42 27.34
N ASP A 176 -11.07 -14.14 27.48
CA ASP A 176 -12.14 -13.20 27.83
C ASP A 176 -12.79 -12.51 26.62
N GLY A 177 -12.44 -12.91 25.40
CA GLY A 177 -12.99 -12.33 24.18
C GLY A 177 -12.46 -10.96 23.83
N GLU A 178 -11.40 -10.48 24.50
CA GLU A 178 -10.77 -9.20 24.24
C GLU A 178 -10.04 -9.15 22.91
N ASN A 179 -10.08 -8.00 22.23
CA ASN A 179 -9.46 -7.77 20.94
C ASN A 179 -9.30 -6.26 20.69
N GLN A 180 -8.72 -5.90 19.56
CA GLN A 180 -8.44 -4.50 19.19
C GLN A 180 -9.66 -3.58 19.03
N ARG A 181 -10.90 -4.09 18.99
CA ARG A 181 -12.09 -3.28 18.64
C ARG A 181 -12.28 -2.07 19.56
N LYS A 182 -12.10 -2.23 20.87
CA LYS A 182 -12.26 -1.12 21.83
C LYS A 182 -11.17 -0.07 21.61
N ALA A 183 -9.92 -0.49 21.51
CA ALA A 183 -8.79 0.42 21.27
C ALA A 183 -8.88 1.11 19.91
N ARG A 184 -9.26 0.38 18.86
CA ARG A 184 -9.50 0.92 17.51
C ARG A 184 -10.59 2.00 17.52
N ALA A 185 -11.70 1.76 18.20
CA ALA A 185 -12.79 2.75 18.33
C ALA A 185 -12.34 3.97 19.14
N ALA A 186 -11.66 3.76 20.28
CA ALA A 186 -11.13 4.83 21.10
C ALA A 186 -10.10 5.69 20.36
N LEU A 187 -9.19 5.08 19.58
CA LEU A 187 -8.23 5.80 18.75
C LEU A 187 -8.94 6.67 17.71
N GLY A 188 -9.96 6.14 17.03
CA GLY A 188 -10.78 6.91 16.10
C GLY A 188 -11.46 8.12 16.75
N GLU A 189 -12.06 7.93 17.91
CA GLU A 189 -12.71 9.01 18.69
C GLU A 189 -11.68 10.06 19.17
N MET A 190 -10.52 9.64 19.67
CA MET A 190 -9.44 10.55 20.05
C MET A 190 -8.95 11.38 18.88
N ALA A 191 -8.80 10.78 17.70
CA ALA A 191 -8.38 11.48 16.49
C ALA A 191 -9.41 12.53 16.05
N GLU A 192 -10.70 12.18 16.01
CA GLU A 192 -11.78 13.12 15.66
C GLU A 192 -11.91 14.27 16.67
N LYS A 193 -11.64 14.03 17.95
CA LYS A 193 -11.61 15.06 19.00
C LYS A 193 -10.32 15.88 19.03
N GLY A 194 -9.35 15.60 18.18
CA GLY A 194 -8.08 16.31 18.14
C GLY A 194 -7.20 16.08 19.37
N VAL A 195 -7.34 14.96 20.08
CA VAL A 195 -6.47 14.60 21.20
C VAL A 195 -5.01 14.57 20.72
N PRO A 196 -4.05 15.19 21.41
CA PRO A 196 -2.64 15.14 21.03
C PRO A 196 -2.13 13.71 20.87
N VAL A 197 -1.33 13.44 19.81
CA VAL A 197 -0.86 12.09 19.49
C VAL A 197 -0.12 11.44 20.66
N ALA A 198 0.69 12.20 21.40
CA ALA A 198 1.42 11.72 22.58
C ALA A 198 0.52 11.21 23.72
N GLU A 199 -0.76 11.61 23.72
CA GLU A 199 -1.75 11.18 24.71
C GLU A 199 -2.56 9.97 24.22
N ARG A 200 -2.53 9.64 22.92
CA ARG A 200 -3.20 8.47 22.34
C ARG A 200 -2.36 7.22 22.59
N LYS A 201 -2.27 6.80 23.86
CA LYS A 201 -1.41 5.71 24.30
C LYS A 201 -2.17 4.39 24.32
N PHE A 202 -1.58 3.43 23.63
CA PHE A 202 -2.03 2.04 23.57
C PHE A 202 -0.87 1.11 23.96
N GLY A 203 -0.97 -0.16 23.70
CA GLY A 203 -0.04 -1.21 24.08
C GLY A 203 -0.77 -2.28 24.86
N ASP A 204 -0.32 -2.60 26.07
CA ASP A 204 -0.89 -3.66 26.89
C ASP A 204 -2.41 -3.47 27.10
N GLY A 205 -3.17 -4.54 26.86
CA GLY A 205 -4.65 -4.52 26.88
C GLY A 205 -5.32 -3.81 25.70
N GLY A 206 -4.57 -3.14 24.81
CA GLY A 206 -5.11 -2.47 23.63
C GLY A 206 -5.26 -3.38 22.40
N TYR A 207 -4.43 -4.39 22.31
CA TYR A 207 -4.43 -5.37 21.21
C TYR A 207 -4.27 -4.76 19.81
N LEU A 208 -3.77 -3.54 19.67
CA LEU A 208 -3.43 -2.96 18.38
C LEU A 208 -2.12 -3.60 17.90
N ARG A 209 -2.21 -4.39 16.83
CA ARG A 209 -1.08 -5.15 16.29
C ARG A 209 -0.02 -4.23 15.71
N PRO A 210 1.29 -4.53 15.93
CA PRO A 210 2.36 -3.77 15.28
C PRO A 210 2.44 -4.08 13.78
N MET A 211 3.00 -3.14 13.00
CA MET A 211 3.39 -3.35 11.61
C MET A 211 4.70 -4.14 11.54
N PHE A 212 5.04 -4.70 10.37
CA PHE A 212 6.30 -5.44 10.25
C PHE A 212 7.48 -4.47 9.99
N VAL A 213 7.59 -3.89 8.80
CA VAL A 213 8.64 -2.93 8.44
C VAL A 213 8.00 -1.55 8.29
N GLN A 214 8.26 -0.65 9.22
CA GLN A 214 7.69 0.70 9.19
C GLN A 214 8.76 1.79 9.36
N PRO A 215 9.34 2.29 8.27
CA PRO A 215 10.02 3.58 8.29
C PRO A 215 8.98 4.70 8.42
N TYR A 216 9.20 5.62 9.35
CA TYR A 216 8.31 6.72 9.67
C TYR A 216 9.03 8.06 9.54
N ARG A 217 8.58 8.96 8.68
CA ARG A 217 9.23 10.24 8.32
C ARG A 217 10.70 10.08 7.91
N CYS A 218 10.97 9.04 7.12
CA CYS A 218 12.31 8.73 6.65
C CYS A 218 12.54 9.19 5.20
N THR A 219 13.79 9.44 4.87
CA THR A 219 14.20 9.79 3.51
C THR A 219 15.23 8.80 2.99
N ASN A 220 15.17 8.43 1.71
CA ASN A 220 16.04 7.45 1.07
C ASN A 220 15.94 6.08 1.77
N VAL A 221 14.83 5.39 1.55
CA VAL A 221 14.53 4.08 2.15
C VAL A 221 14.64 2.99 1.09
N GLN A 222 15.29 1.88 1.42
CA GLN A 222 15.39 0.71 0.55
C GLN A 222 14.99 -0.56 1.29
N ILE A 223 14.08 -1.35 0.69
CA ILE A 223 13.70 -2.70 1.13
C ILE A 223 13.87 -3.59 -0.10
N GLU A 224 14.86 -4.49 -0.10
CA GLU A 224 15.23 -5.19 -1.33
C GLU A 224 15.75 -6.60 -1.09
N ASP A 225 15.41 -7.53 -2.02
CA ASP A 225 15.89 -8.91 -2.05
C ASP A 225 15.59 -9.67 -0.74
N LEU A 226 14.34 -9.64 -0.26
CA LEU A 226 13.93 -10.27 1.00
C LEU A 226 12.72 -11.18 0.81
N THR A 227 12.57 -12.12 1.72
CA THR A 227 11.32 -12.84 1.94
C THR A 227 10.72 -12.41 3.27
N ILE A 228 9.43 -12.00 3.27
CA ILE A 228 8.69 -11.62 4.48
C ILE A 228 7.54 -12.60 4.67
N VAL A 229 7.46 -13.19 5.86
CA VAL A 229 6.42 -14.17 6.19
C VAL A 229 5.80 -13.92 7.56
N ASN A 230 4.55 -14.34 7.73
CA ASN A 230 3.85 -14.38 9.02
C ASN A 230 3.82 -13.02 9.73
N SER A 231 3.38 -11.98 9.04
CA SER A 231 3.26 -10.62 9.60
C SER A 231 2.10 -10.51 10.60
N PRO A 232 2.25 -9.71 11.67
CA PRO A 232 1.12 -9.41 12.55
C PRO A 232 0.05 -8.52 11.89
N MET A 233 0.46 -7.60 11.01
CA MET A 233 -0.41 -6.68 10.28
C MET A 233 0.24 -6.33 8.92
N TYR A 234 0.27 -5.07 8.47
CA TYR A 234 0.90 -4.67 7.20
C TYR A 234 2.39 -5.08 7.17
N GLU A 235 2.84 -5.62 6.04
CA GLU A 235 4.22 -6.08 5.89
C GLU A 235 5.20 -4.92 5.72
N MET A 236 5.03 -4.11 4.69
CA MET A 236 5.88 -2.96 4.41
C MET A 236 5.03 -1.68 4.43
N HIS A 237 5.24 -0.84 5.43
CA HIS A 237 4.43 0.34 5.69
C HIS A 237 5.29 1.62 5.81
N PRO A 238 5.83 2.14 4.71
CA PRO A 238 6.51 3.43 4.73
C PRO A 238 5.49 4.56 4.96
N VAL A 239 5.68 5.34 6.03
CA VAL A 239 4.76 6.39 6.47
C VAL A 239 5.46 7.74 6.42
N LEU A 240 4.88 8.73 5.72
CA LEU A 240 5.43 10.08 5.57
C LEU A 240 6.89 10.06 5.06
N CYS A 241 7.22 9.07 4.22
CA CYS A 241 8.56 8.88 3.69
C CYS A 241 8.74 9.54 2.32
N LYS A 242 10.01 9.78 1.97
CA LYS A 242 10.38 10.30 0.65
C LYS A 242 11.51 9.48 0.05
N ASN A 243 11.43 9.22 -1.26
CA ASN A 243 12.38 8.39 -2.00
C ASN A 243 12.49 6.99 -1.40
N VAL A 244 11.48 6.17 -1.68
CA VAL A 244 11.36 4.80 -1.18
C VAL A 244 11.48 3.82 -2.34
N THR A 245 12.36 2.84 -2.21
CA THR A 245 12.51 1.72 -3.15
C THR A 245 12.16 0.42 -2.44
N VAL A 246 11.15 -0.28 -2.95
CA VAL A 246 10.83 -1.68 -2.59
C VAL A 246 11.07 -2.53 -3.82
N ARG A 247 12.04 -3.44 -3.79
CA ARG A 247 12.42 -4.22 -4.98
C ARG A 247 12.66 -5.69 -4.65
N ASN A 248 12.18 -6.57 -5.53
CA ASN A 248 12.42 -8.02 -5.46
C ASN A 248 12.06 -8.63 -4.07
N VAL A 249 11.02 -8.12 -3.41
CA VAL A 249 10.56 -8.66 -2.14
C VAL A 249 9.47 -9.68 -2.39
N ALA A 250 9.60 -10.86 -1.78
CA ALA A 250 8.57 -11.88 -1.76
C ALA A 250 7.83 -11.84 -0.42
N VAL A 251 6.52 -11.62 -0.47
CA VAL A 251 5.63 -11.63 0.71
C VAL A 251 4.76 -12.88 0.67
N SER A 252 4.67 -13.60 1.79
CA SER A 252 3.71 -14.68 1.98
C SER A 252 3.16 -14.66 3.40
N SER A 253 1.97 -14.07 3.56
CA SER A 253 1.34 -13.89 4.87
C SER A 253 -0.18 -13.74 4.72
N HIS A 254 -0.95 -14.63 5.36
CA HIS A 254 -2.40 -14.77 5.13
C HIS A 254 -3.25 -14.48 6.37
N GLY A 255 -2.77 -13.60 7.23
CA GLY A 255 -3.52 -13.11 8.40
C GLY A 255 -4.43 -11.91 8.07
N PRO A 256 -5.22 -11.48 9.05
CA PRO A 256 -6.06 -10.29 8.90
C PRO A 256 -5.21 -9.03 8.74
N ASN A 257 -5.54 -8.20 7.75
CA ASN A 257 -4.79 -6.99 7.38
C ASN A 257 -3.31 -7.27 7.07
N ASN A 258 -3.02 -8.42 6.48
CA ASN A 258 -1.70 -8.67 5.92
C ASN A 258 -1.67 -8.11 4.50
N ASP A 259 -1.58 -6.78 4.44
CA ASP A 259 -1.36 -6.02 3.22
C ASP A 259 0.15 -6.06 2.89
N GLY A 260 0.52 -6.32 1.64
CA GLY A 260 1.93 -6.57 1.29
C GLY A 260 2.79 -5.31 1.29
N CYS A 261 2.31 -4.20 0.73
CA CYS A 261 3.03 -2.92 0.76
C CYS A 261 2.05 -1.74 0.79
N ASP A 262 2.14 -0.95 1.85
CA ASP A 262 1.23 0.16 2.14
C ASP A 262 1.98 1.50 2.23
N PRO A 263 2.38 2.10 1.09
CA PRO A 263 2.91 3.46 1.12
C PRO A 263 1.83 4.42 1.62
N GLU A 264 2.05 5.04 2.78
CA GLU A 264 1.09 5.97 3.38
C GLU A 264 1.66 7.37 3.51
N SER A 265 0.99 8.36 2.90
CA SER A 265 1.46 9.76 2.89
C SER A 265 2.91 9.89 2.42
N SER A 266 3.34 9.06 1.48
CA SER A 266 4.73 8.94 1.03
C SER A 266 4.90 9.42 -0.41
N VAL A 267 6.05 9.99 -0.73
CA VAL A 267 6.33 10.64 -2.01
C VAL A 267 7.54 10.02 -2.70
N ASP A 268 7.46 9.87 -4.03
CA ASP A 268 8.48 9.24 -4.87
C ASP A 268 8.78 7.80 -4.40
N VAL A 269 7.83 6.90 -4.64
CA VAL A 269 7.89 5.48 -4.23
C VAL A 269 7.95 4.57 -5.44
N LEU A 270 8.89 3.64 -5.45
CA LEU A 270 9.01 2.58 -6.44
C LEU A 270 8.80 1.21 -5.78
N ILE A 271 7.85 0.43 -6.31
CA ILE A 271 7.62 -0.98 -5.99
C ILE A 271 7.88 -1.78 -7.27
N ASP A 272 8.97 -2.55 -7.33
CA ASP A 272 9.47 -3.14 -8.57
C ASP A 272 9.85 -4.61 -8.38
N GLY A 273 9.32 -5.49 -9.23
CA GLY A 273 9.69 -6.92 -9.25
C GLY A 273 9.28 -7.72 -8.02
N CYS A 274 8.34 -7.22 -7.22
CA CYS A 274 7.89 -7.88 -6.00
C CYS A 274 6.84 -8.98 -6.27
N THR A 275 6.78 -9.96 -5.38
CA THR A 275 5.74 -11.00 -5.37
C THR A 275 4.93 -10.90 -4.10
N PHE A 276 3.61 -10.78 -4.25
CA PHE A 276 2.66 -10.67 -3.14
C PHE A 276 1.72 -11.88 -3.12
N ASP A 277 1.63 -12.52 -1.96
CA ASP A 277 0.74 -13.63 -1.64
C ASP A 277 0.18 -13.35 -0.24
N THR A 278 -0.93 -12.61 -0.18
CA THR A 278 -1.35 -11.85 1.00
C THR A 278 -2.76 -12.20 1.47
N GLY A 279 -3.04 -11.94 2.74
CA GLY A 279 -4.37 -12.13 3.34
C GLY A 279 -5.28 -10.92 3.22
N ASP A 280 -4.76 -9.77 2.75
CA ASP A 280 -5.51 -8.55 2.43
C ASP A 280 -4.97 -7.95 1.12
N ASP A 281 -4.96 -6.64 0.89
CA ASP A 281 -4.51 -6.06 -0.36
C ASP A 281 -3.02 -6.35 -0.64
N CYS A 282 -2.64 -6.68 -1.88
CA CYS A 282 -1.22 -6.87 -2.24
C CYS A 282 -0.44 -5.56 -2.11
N ILE A 283 -1.00 -4.47 -2.63
CA ILE A 283 -0.48 -3.12 -2.48
C ILE A 283 -1.65 -2.21 -2.15
N ALA A 284 -1.58 -1.46 -1.03
CA ALA A 284 -2.60 -0.50 -0.65
C ALA A 284 -2.00 0.88 -0.38
N ILE A 285 -2.16 1.78 -1.33
CA ILE A 285 -1.70 3.17 -1.24
C ILE A 285 -2.66 3.96 -0.35
N LYS A 286 -2.12 4.58 0.69
CA LYS A 286 -2.88 5.26 1.74
C LYS A 286 -2.37 6.69 1.98
N SER A 287 -3.17 7.56 2.61
CA SER A 287 -2.76 8.93 2.97
C SER A 287 -3.45 9.44 4.24
N GLY A 288 -3.63 8.55 5.20
CA GLY A 288 -4.24 8.87 6.49
C GLY A 288 -5.76 8.81 6.49
N ARG A 289 -6.31 8.60 7.68
CA ARG A 289 -7.74 8.38 7.90
C ARG A 289 -8.39 9.60 8.54
N ASN A 290 -9.51 10.06 7.99
CA ASN A 290 -10.43 11.04 8.58
C ASN A 290 -9.71 12.31 9.10
N ALA A 291 -9.95 12.71 10.33
CA ALA A 291 -9.37 13.92 10.93
C ALA A 291 -7.84 13.94 10.89
N ASP A 292 -7.16 12.81 11.14
CA ASP A 292 -5.70 12.76 11.09
C ASP A 292 -5.14 12.92 9.67
N GLY A 293 -5.76 12.27 8.67
CA GLY A 293 -5.37 12.46 7.28
C GLY A 293 -5.52 13.91 6.84
N ARG A 294 -6.64 14.55 7.18
CA ARG A 294 -6.89 15.97 6.89
C ARG A 294 -5.96 16.91 7.67
N ARG A 295 -5.68 16.61 8.94
CA ARG A 295 -4.76 17.41 9.79
C ARG A 295 -3.34 17.42 9.23
N LEU A 296 -2.83 16.27 8.81
CA LEU A 296 -1.50 16.14 8.22
C LEU A 296 -1.45 16.69 6.79
N HIS A 297 -2.54 16.53 6.05
CA HIS A 297 -2.69 16.97 4.66
C HIS A 297 -1.46 16.59 3.81
N ALA A 298 -0.98 15.37 3.98
CA ALA A 298 0.19 14.82 3.32
C ALA A 298 -0.25 13.74 2.33
N PRO A 299 -0.22 14.01 1.03
CA PRO A 299 -0.65 13.04 0.03
C PRO A 299 0.34 11.89 -0.12
N SER A 300 -0.15 10.77 -0.64
CA SER A 300 0.70 9.81 -1.34
C SER A 300 0.80 10.21 -2.80
N GLU A 301 2.02 10.49 -3.26
CA GLU A 301 2.24 11.12 -4.58
C GLU A 301 3.47 10.56 -5.29
N ASN A 302 3.35 10.40 -6.62
CA ASN A 302 4.42 9.92 -7.48
C ASN A 302 4.85 8.48 -7.13
N LEU A 303 3.91 7.54 -7.27
CA LEU A 303 4.15 6.14 -6.98
C LEU A 303 4.23 5.33 -8.27
N ILE A 304 5.21 4.45 -8.35
CA ILE A 304 5.39 3.50 -9.45
C ILE A 304 5.31 2.08 -8.91
N VAL A 305 4.43 1.28 -9.48
CA VAL A 305 4.30 -0.17 -9.28
C VAL A 305 4.59 -0.84 -10.61
N GLN A 306 5.63 -1.68 -10.67
CA GLN A 306 5.95 -2.34 -11.94
C GLN A 306 6.56 -3.73 -11.77
N ASN A 307 6.41 -4.56 -12.80
CA ASN A 307 6.99 -5.91 -12.87
C ASN A 307 6.60 -6.83 -11.69
N CYS A 308 5.50 -6.50 -11.00
CA CYS A 308 5.06 -7.24 -9.81
C CYS A 308 4.17 -8.43 -10.18
N THR A 309 4.23 -9.46 -9.33
CA THR A 309 3.32 -10.61 -9.38
C THR A 309 2.43 -10.60 -8.14
N MET A 310 1.11 -10.54 -8.34
CA MET A 310 0.12 -10.61 -7.27
C MET A 310 -0.61 -11.94 -7.35
N LYS A 311 -0.65 -12.65 -6.23
CA LYS A 311 -1.36 -13.92 -6.06
C LYS A 311 -2.63 -13.70 -5.25
N ASP A 312 -2.73 -14.28 -4.04
CA ASP A 312 -3.87 -14.07 -3.16
C ASP A 312 -3.92 -12.62 -2.66
N GLY A 313 -5.12 -12.10 -2.41
CA GLY A 313 -5.32 -10.78 -1.83
C GLY A 313 -6.69 -10.17 -2.13
N HIS A 314 -7.06 -9.11 -1.41
CA HIS A 314 -8.32 -8.39 -1.65
C HIS A 314 -8.23 -7.42 -2.85
N GLY A 315 -7.04 -7.00 -3.24
CA GLY A 315 -6.79 -6.18 -4.41
C GLY A 315 -5.33 -6.22 -4.84
N GLY A 316 -5.07 -6.25 -6.15
CA GLY A 316 -3.70 -6.20 -6.68
C GLY A 316 -3.08 -4.83 -6.44
N VAL A 317 -3.67 -3.78 -7.00
CA VAL A 317 -3.30 -2.39 -6.71
C VAL A 317 -4.52 -1.67 -6.16
N THR A 318 -4.43 -1.25 -4.91
CA THR A 318 -5.53 -0.61 -4.18
C THR A 318 -5.17 0.83 -3.79
N MET A 319 -6.11 1.76 -3.93
CA MET A 319 -6.07 3.11 -3.39
C MET A 319 -7.08 3.22 -2.24
N GLY A 320 -6.59 3.57 -1.06
CA GLY A 320 -7.42 3.69 0.16
C GLY A 320 -7.51 2.39 0.98
N SER A 321 -8.44 2.33 1.98
CA SER A 321 -9.50 3.33 2.24
C SER A 321 -9.00 4.59 2.97
N GLU A 322 -7.85 4.56 3.62
CA GLU A 322 -7.25 5.69 4.30
C GLU A 322 -6.71 6.69 3.25
N CYS A 323 -7.57 7.55 2.71
CA CYS A 323 -7.23 8.46 1.60
C CYS A 323 -7.54 9.94 1.89
N SER A 324 -7.71 10.31 3.18
CA SER A 324 -8.13 11.67 3.55
C SER A 324 -7.05 12.74 3.31
N GLY A 325 -5.81 12.35 3.03
CA GLY A 325 -4.70 13.25 2.66
C GLY A 325 -4.39 13.27 1.17
N ASP A 326 -5.25 12.69 0.32
CA ASP A 326 -5.17 12.57 -1.14
C ASP A 326 -4.16 11.53 -1.66
N ILE A 327 -4.43 11.01 -2.86
CA ILE A 327 -3.56 10.09 -3.58
C ILE A 327 -3.49 10.54 -5.04
N ARG A 328 -2.29 10.73 -5.60
CA ARG A 328 -2.15 11.19 -6.97
C ARG A 328 -0.85 10.75 -7.66
N ASN A 329 -0.85 10.76 -8.99
CA ASN A 329 0.26 10.35 -9.82
C ASN A 329 0.71 8.91 -9.52
N VAL A 330 -0.22 7.95 -9.61
CA VAL A 330 0.03 6.52 -9.44
C VAL A 330 0.19 5.86 -10.81
N PHE A 331 1.29 5.20 -11.02
CA PHE A 331 1.60 4.46 -12.25
C PHE A 331 1.77 2.98 -11.93
N ALA A 332 0.98 2.10 -12.57
CA ALA A 332 1.13 0.66 -12.46
C ALA A 332 1.32 0.03 -13.85
N GLN A 333 2.37 -0.76 -14.05
CA GLN A 333 2.64 -1.39 -15.35
C GLN A 333 3.30 -2.76 -15.26
N ASP A 334 3.12 -3.54 -16.33
CA ASP A 334 3.82 -4.80 -16.56
C ASP A 334 3.66 -5.80 -15.38
N CYS A 335 2.47 -5.77 -14.74
CA CYS A 335 2.15 -6.64 -13.62
C CYS A 335 1.40 -7.90 -14.06
N ARG A 336 1.57 -8.97 -13.31
CA ARG A 336 0.89 -10.24 -13.50
C ARG A 336 0.07 -10.60 -12.26
N MET A 337 -1.15 -11.09 -12.49
CA MET A 337 -2.07 -11.45 -11.42
C MET A 337 -2.76 -12.76 -11.80
N ASP A 338 -2.77 -13.73 -10.91
CA ASP A 338 -3.50 -14.97 -11.15
C ASP A 338 -3.67 -15.76 -9.86
N SER A 339 -4.88 -15.73 -9.29
CA SER A 339 -5.23 -16.58 -8.16
C SER A 339 -6.74 -16.72 -8.04
N PRO A 340 -7.24 -17.92 -7.65
CA PRO A 340 -8.63 -18.11 -7.30
C PRO A 340 -9.06 -17.37 -6.02
N HIS A 341 -8.12 -16.73 -5.31
CA HIS A 341 -8.36 -15.99 -4.08
C HIS A 341 -8.00 -14.50 -4.20
N LEU A 342 -7.49 -14.04 -5.34
CA LEU A 342 -7.37 -12.61 -5.63
C LEU A 342 -8.75 -12.06 -5.97
N GLU A 343 -9.16 -11.00 -5.28
CA GLU A 343 -10.51 -10.48 -5.49
C GLU A 343 -10.59 -9.49 -6.66
N ARG A 344 -9.61 -8.59 -6.82
CA ARG A 344 -9.64 -7.48 -7.80
C ARG A 344 -8.25 -7.20 -8.39
N VAL A 345 -8.23 -6.70 -9.60
CA VAL A 345 -6.99 -6.19 -10.23
C VAL A 345 -6.68 -4.78 -9.73
N LEU A 346 -7.68 -3.88 -9.81
CA LEU A 346 -7.58 -2.48 -9.45
C LEU A 346 -8.75 -2.09 -8.55
N ARG A 347 -8.45 -1.48 -7.41
CA ARG A 347 -9.44 -1.18 -6.39
C ARG A 347 -9.30 0.25 -5.86
N PHE A 348 -10.41 0.98 -5.78
CA PHE A 348 -10.50 2.30 -5.16
C PHE A 348 -11.53 2.25 -4.03
N LYS A 349 -11.10 2.56 -2.82
CA LYS A 349 -11.94 2.61 -1.63
C LYS A 349 -11.99 4.05 -1.12
N ASN A 350 -13.15 4.68 -1.16
CA ASN A 350 -13.36 6.02 -0.58
C ASN A 350 -14.79 6.10 -0.01
N ASN A 351 -15.08 7.12 0.77
CA ASN A 351 -16.42 7.34 1.30
C ASN A 351 -16.58 8.78 1.85
N ALA A 352 -17.76 9.14 2.34
CA ALA A 352 -18.05 10.48 2.84
C ALA A 352 -17.37 10.82 4.18
N MET A 353 -16.81 9.86 4.91
CA MET A 353 -15.98 10.13 6.10
C MET A 353 -14.53 10.42 5.74
N ARG A 354 -14.01 9.77 4.69
CA ARG A 354 -12.65 9.99 4.18
C ARG A 354 -12.55 11.30 3.41
N GLY A 355 -13.36 11.46 2.36
CA GLY A 355 -13.49 12.69 1.58
C GLY A 355 -12.29 13.05 0.71
N GLY A 356 -11.21 12.28 0.69
CA GLY A 356 -10.00 12.61 -0.05
C GLY A 356 -10.14 12.50 -1.57
N VAL A 357 -9.17 13.05 -2.28
CA VAL A 357 -9.07 13.04 -3.74
C VAL A 357 -8.13 11.91 -4.17
N ILE A 358 -8.61 11.04 -5.05
CA ILE A 358 -7.78 10.04 -5.74
C ILE A 358 -7.81 10.40 -7.23
N GLU A 359 -6.66 10.78 -7.78
CA GLU A 359 -6.58 11.28 -9.15
C GLU A 359 -5.27 10.93 -9.86
N HIS A 360 -5.27 11.01 -11.20
CA HIS A 360 -4.09 10.75 -12.03
C HIS A 360 -3.52 9.35 -11.78
N VAL A 361 -4.38 8.34 -11.93
CA VAL A 361 -4.02 6.92 -11.81
C VAL A 361 -3.92 6.29 -13.19
N TYR A 362 -2.75 5.80 -13.52
CA TYR A 362 -2.41 5.27 -14.85
C TYR A 362 -1.97 3.81 -14.72
N VAL A 363 -2.69 2.92 -15.39
CA VAL A 363 -2.43 1.47 -15.37
C VAL A 363 -2.23 0.99 -16.80
N ARG A 364 -1.19 0.20 -17.08
CA ARG A 364 -0.99 -0.40 -18.39
C ARG A 364 -0.33 -1.76 -18.37
N ASN A 365 -0.57 -2.54 -19.43
CA ASN A 365 0.09 -3.82 -19.69
C ASN A 365 -0.06 -4.80 -18.50
N VAL A 366 -1.26 -4.95 -17.97
CA VAL A 366 -1.54 -5.88 -16.86
C VAL A 366 -2.18 -7.15 -17.42
N LYS A 367 -1.63 -8.30 -17.06
CA LYS A 367 -2.18 -9.62 -17.38
C LYS A 367 -2.73 -10.27 -16.13
N CYS A 368 -4.03 -10.59 -16.16
CA CYS A 368 -4.73 -11.25 -15.07
C CYS A 368 -5.36 -12.56 -15.56
N GLY A 369 -4.96 -13.69 -14.99
CA GLY A 369 -5.61 -14.97 -15.27
C GLY A 369 -7.02 -14.99 -14.70
N GLN A 370 -7.18 -14.69 -13.42
CA GLN A 370 -8.50 -14.62 -12.78
C GLN A 370 -8.54 -13.73 -11.55
N VAL A 371 -9.74 -13.21 -11.27
CA VAL A 371 -10.14 -12.58 -10.00
C VAL A 371 -11.57 -12.99 -9.63
N THR A 372 -11.90 -12.91 -8.34
CA THR A 372 -13.19 -13.45 -7.83
C THR A 372 -14.35 -12.44 -7.88
N THR A 373 -14.04 -11.15 -7.94
CA THR A 373 -15.06 -10.09 -7.97
C THR A 373 -14.96 -9.24 -9.24
N ALA A 374 -15.19 -7.94 -9.18
CA ALA A 374 -14.97 -7.06 -10.32
C ALA A 374 -13.47 -6.88 -10.58
N ALA A 375 -13.04 -6.94 -11.85
CA ALA A 375 -11.64 -6.69 -12.17
C ALA A 375 -11.20 -5.26 -11.82
N ILE A 376 -12.05 -4.27 -12.11
CA ILE A 376 -11.85 -2.86 -11.70
C ILE A 376 -13.01 -2.48 -10.77
N GLU A 377 -12.70 -2.03 -9.57
CA GLU A 377 -13.70 -1.56 -8.61
C GLU A 377 -13.41 -0.14 -8.14
N VAL A 378 -14.41 0.73 -8.21
CA VAL A 378 -14.44 2.04 -7.54
C VAL A 378 -15.69 2.08 -6.68
N ASP A 379 -15.52 2.13 -5.36
CA ASP A 379 -16.64 2.04 -4.41
C ASP A 379 -16.61 3.17 -3.38
N PHE A 380 -17.63 4.07 -3.46
CA PHE A 380 -17.84 5.12 -2.46
C PHE A 380 -18.73 4.65 -1.29
N ALA A 381 -19.34 3.47 -1.41
CA ALA A 381 -20.14 2.90 -0.33
C ALA A 381 -19.30 2.05 0.65
N TYR A 382 -17.97 2.12 0.55
CA TYR A 382 -17.06 1.37 1.41
C TYR A 382 -17.20 1.78 2.88
N GLU A 383 -17.22 0.82 3.81
CA GLU A 383 -17.40 1.02 5.27
C GLU A 383 -18.59 1.96 5.62
N GLU A 384 -18.31 3.20 6.04
CA GLU A 384 -19.30 4.18 6.47
C GLU A 384 -20.17 4.73 5.31
N GLY A 385 -19.75 4.50 4.07
CA GLY A 385 -20.49 4.92 2.89
C GLY A 385 -20.79 6.42 2.86
N ALA A 386 -22.04 6.78 2.65
CA ALA A 386 -22.50 8.18 2.57
C ALA A 386 -22.61 8.88 3.94
N GLN A 387 -22.24 8.23 5.04
CA GLN A 387 -22.34 8.77 6.39
C GLN A 387 -21.14 9.68 6.69
N GLY A 388 -21.15 10.91 6.21
CA GLY A 388 -20.08 11.87 6.49
C GLY A 388 -20.29 13.20 5.77
N PRO A 389 -19.62 14.27 6.22
CA PRO A 389 -19.77 15.61 5.64
C PRO A 389 -18.81 15.89 4.47
N PHE A 390 -17.92 14.97 4.14
CA PHE A 390 -16.89 15.19 3.14
C PHE A 390 -17.26 14.58 1.79
N THR A 391 -16.83 15.22 0.72
CA THR A 391 -17.10 14.76 -0.65
C THR A 391 -15.92 13.90 -1.13
N PRO A 392 -16.10 12.58 -1.35
CA PRO A 392 -15.05 11.76 -1.96
C PRO A 392 -14.90 12.10 -3.45
N VAL A 393 -13.66 12.05 -3.94
CA VAL A 393 -13.36 12.30 -5.35
C VAL A 393 -12.50 11.16 -5.89
N VAL A 394 -12.92 10.59 -7.03
CA VAL A 394 -12.08 9.74 -7.88
C VAL A 394 -12.23 10.26 -9.30
N ARG A 395 -11.10 10.59 -9.92
CA ARG A 395 -11.07 11.12 -11.29
C ARG A 395 -9.74 10.86 -12.00
N ASP A 396 -9.75 11.04 -13.32
CA ASP A 396 -8.57 10.94 -14.18
C ASP A 396 -7.85 9.59 -14.02
N VAL A 397 -8.60 8.51 -14.25
CA VAL A 397 -8.10 7.13 -14.21
C VAL A 397 -8.03 6.58 -15.63
N GLU A 398 -6.85 6.10 -16.03
CA GLU A 398 -6.64 5.46 -17.31
C GLU A 398 -6.12 4.03 -17.15
N VAL A 399 -6.77 3.09 -17.85
CA VAL A 399 -6.35 1.69 -17.90
C VAL A 399 -6.14 1.30 -19.36
N LEU A 400 -4.92 0.93 -19.69
CA LEU A 400 -4.50 0.54 -21.06
C LEU A 400 -4.03 -0.91 -21.08
N ASN A 401 -4.42 -1.66 -22.11
CA ASN A 401 -3.92 -3.02 -22.36
C ASN A 401 -4.08 -3.94 -21.12
N LEU A 402 -5.27 -3.98 -20.52
CA LEU A 402 -5.60 -4.91 -19.44
C LEU A 402 -6.25 -6.16 -20.03
N GLU A 403 -5.68 -7.31 -19.76
CA GLU A 403 -6.22 -8.63 -20.13
C GLU A 403 -6.67 -9.37 -18.88
N VAL A 404 -7.95 -9.79 -18.80
CA VAL A 404 -8.51 -10.56 -17.68
C VAL A 404 -9.20 -11.82 -18.22
N GLY A 405 -8.69 -12.98 -17.85
CA GLY A 405 -9.19 -14.26 -18.31
C GLY A 405 -10.49 -14.71 -17.64
N LYS A 406 -10.72 -14.32 -16.37
CA LYS A 406 -11.94 -14.63 -15.63
C LYS A 406 -12.21 -13.61 -14.51
N CYS A 407 -13.46 -13.17 -14.40
CA CYS A 407 -13.90 -12.26 -13.32
C CYS A 407 -15.39 -12.41 -13.04
N ALA A 408 -15.87 -11.90 -11.90
CA ALA A 408 -17.34 -11.81 -11.70
C ALA A 408 -17.94 -10.73 -12.60
N SER A 409 -17.28 -9.56 -12.76
CA SER A 409 -17.64 -8.53 -13.73
C SER A 409 -16.39 -7.76 -14.19
N ALA A 410 -16.44 -7.17 -15.37
CA ALA A 410 -15.33 -6.40 -15.92
C ALA A 410 -15.02 -5.18 -15.04
N TRP A 411 -16.05 -4.45 -14.63
CA TRP A 411 -15.92 -3.34 -13.67
C TRP A 411 -17.18 -3.18 -12.81
N SER A 412 -17.00 -2.57 -11.62
CA SER A 412 -18.04 -2.07 -10.75
C SER A 412 -17.63 -0.67 -10.27
N ILE A 413 -18.20 0.38 -10.87
CA ILE A 413 -17.85 1.76 -10.59
C ILE A 413 -19.09 2.46 -10.03
N ARG A 414 -19.04 2.86 -8.74
CA ARG A 414 -20.18 3.41 -8.02
C ARG A 414 -19.82 4.66 -7.25
N GLY A 415 -20.23 5.82 -7.80
CA GLY A 415 -20.16 7.12 -7.14
C GLY A 415 -21.47 7.51 -6.44
N TYR A 416 -21.50 8.70 -5.89
CA TYR A 416 -22.74 9.31 -5.37
C TYR A 416 -23.35 10.28 -6.39
N LYS A 417 -24.66 10.53 -6.29
CA LYS A 417 -25.34 11.51 -7.16
C LYS A 417 -24.73 12.91 -7.06
N ASN A 418 -24.32 13.31 -5.86
CA ASN A 418 -23.71 14.61 -5.57
C ASN A 418 -22.16 14.59 -5.66
N ALA A 419 -21.58 13.43 -5.87
CA ALA A 419 -20.13 13.24 -6.04
C ALA A 419 -19.90 12.15 -7.11
N PRO A 420 -20.14 12.42 -8.38
CA PRO A 420 -19.90 11.43 -9.43
C PRO A 420 -18.40 11.17 -9.62
N ILE A 421 -18.08 9.91 -9.88
CA ILE A 421 -16.75 9.51 -10.35
C ILE A 421 -16.57 10.06 -11.77
N SER A 422 -15.41 10.60 -12.09
CA SER A 422 -15.27 11.29 -13.37
C SER A 422 -14.01 10.96 -14.14
N ASN A 423 -14.12 11.04 -15.47
CA ASN A 423 -12.99 10.89 -16.41
C ASN A 423 -12.24 9.56 -16.24
N ILE A 424 -12.95 8.46 -16.48
CA ILE A 424 -12.40 7.10 -16.47
C ILE A 424 -12.25 6.64 -17.92
N ARG A 425 -11.07 6.18 -18.29
CA ARG A 425 -10.77 5.69 -19.62
C ARG A 425 -10.26 4.25 -19.58
N LEU A 426 -10.91 3.35 -20.30
CA LEU A 426 -10.42 2.01 -20.58
C LEU A 426 -10.09 1.92 -22.09
N LYS A 427 -8.89 1.46 -22.41
CA LYS A 427 -8.45 1.32 -23.80
C LYS A 427 -7.70 0.01 -24.03
N ASN A 428 -8.06 -0.69 -25.11
CA ASN A 428 -7.51 -1.99 -25.47
C ASN A 428 -7.60 -2.99 -24.31
N CYS A 429 -8.77 -3.08 -23.64
CA CYS A 429 -8.98 -3.96 -22.51
C CYS A 429 -9.86 -5.15 -22.91
N THR A 430 -9.50 -6.34 -22.45
CA THR A 430 -10.24 -7.58 -22.71
C THR A 430 -10.60 -8.25 -21.38
N PHE A 431 -11.88 -8.57 -21.24
CA PHE A 431 -12.41 -9.26 -20.07
C PHE A 431 -13.15 -10.51 -20.57
N GLU A 432 -12.56 -11.68 -20.30
CA GLU A 432 -13.15 -12.96 -20.67
C GLU A 432 -13.85 -13.58 -19.45
N ASN A 433 -14.83 -14.46 -19.71
CA ASN A 433 -15.57 -15.18 -18.67
C ASN A 433 -16.09 -14.28 -17.53
N ALA A 434 -16.56 -13.09 -17.89
CA ALA A 434 -17.27 -12.20 -16.96
C ALA A 434 -18.67 -12.75 -16.70
N ALA A 435 -18.96 -13.15 -15.45
CA ALA A 435 -20.19 -13.86 -15.09
C ALA A 435 -21.41 -12.92 -14.98
N LYS A 436 -21.19 -11.62 -14.77
CA LYS A 436 -22.21 -10.60 -14.54
C LYS A 436 -21.96 -9.36 -15.40
N PRO A 437 -23.00 -8.58 -15.72
CA PRO A 437 -22.81 -7.29 -16.38
C PRO A 437 -21.89 -6.36 -15.58
N ALA A 438 -21.15 -5.54 -16.30
CA ALA A 438 -20.38 -4.45 -15.72
C ALA A 438 -21.34 -3.32 -15.27
N VAL A 439 -20.98 -2.62 -14.21
CA VAL A 439 -21.81 -1.59 -13.58
C VAL A 439 -21.06 -0.26 -13.55
N ALA A 440 -21.75 0.81 -13.97
CA ALA A 440 -21.27 2.20 -13.85
C ALA A 440 -22.45 3.06 -13.36
N GLU A 441 -22.42 3.46 -12.09
CA GLU A 441 -23.46 4.26 -11.43
C GLU A 441 -22.90 5.60 -10.97
N ASN A 442 -23.55 6.71 -11.32
CA ASN A 442 -23.07 8.06 -11.00
C ASN A 442 -21.64 8.30 -11.50
N VAL A 443 -21.39 8.02 -12.78
CA VAL A 443 -20.12 8.20 -13.47
C VAL A 443 -20.27 9.22 -14.58
N GLN A 444 -19.35 10.15 -14.69
CA GLN A 444 -19.29 11.16 -15.75
C GLN A 444 -18.02 10.99 -16.57
N GLY A 445 -18.16 10.85 -17.88
CA GLY A 445 -17.02 10.74 -18.79
C GLY A 445 -16.30 9.37 -18.73
N LEU A 446 -17.10 8.28 -18.61
CA LEU A 446 -16.57 6.94 -18.87
C LEU A 446 -16.30 6.82 -20.39
N THR A 447 -15.09 6.44 -20.77
CA THR A 447 -14.69 6.25 -22.16
C THR A 447 -14.17 4.84 -22.35
N LEU A 448 -14.74 4.11 -23.31
CA LEU A 448 -14.37 2.74 -23.67
C LEU A 448 -13.86 2.71 -25.11
N GLU A 449 -12.55 2.55 -25.30
CA GLU A 449 -11.91 2.48 -26.61
C GLU A 449 -11.35 1.07 -26.85
N ASN A 450 -11.88 0.34 -27.82
CA ASN A 450 -11.47 -1.03 -28.11
C ASN A 450 -11.49 -1.93 -26.87
N VAL A 451 -12.65 -1.97 -26.19
CA VAL A 451 -12.89 -2.79 -24.99
C VAL A 451 -13.82 -3.93 -25.35
N THR A 452 -13.48 -5.14 -24.95
CA THR A 452 -14.32 -6.34 -25.15
C THR A 452 -14.65 -7.01 -23.80
N VAL A 453 -15.89 -7.48 -23.70
CA VAL A 453 -16.36 -8.30 -22.58
C VAL A 453 -16.99 -9.56 -23.15
N ASN A 454 -16.47 -10.73 -22.80
CA ASN A 454 -16.92 -12.03 -23.33
C ASN A 454 -16.92 -12.05 -24.89
N GLY A 455 -15.87 -11.51 -25.49
CA GLY A 455 -15.71 -11.43 -26.95
C GLY A 455 -16.58 -10.37 -27.63
N GLN A 456 -17.45 -9.66 -26.90
CA GLN A 456 -18.31 -8.60 -27.47
C GLN A 456 -17.72 -7.23 -27.21
N LYS A 457 -17.64 -6.40 -28.27
CA LYS A 457 -17.22 -5.01 -28.15
C LYS A 457 -18.26 -4.21 -27.38
N VAL A 458 -17.80 -3.46 -26.36
CA VAL A 458 -18.66 -2.61 -25.53
C VAL A 458 -18.35 -1.14 -25.75
N SER A 459 -19.38 -0.29 -25.60
CA SER A 459 -19.29 1.16 -25.65
C SER A 459 -19.89 1.76 -24.39
N ALA A 460 -19.41 2.94 -23.97
CA ALA A 460 -19.93 3.67 -22.82
C ALA A 460 -21.26 4.37 -23.11
#